data_93d48d24be97c53efce1ee9e92f4564c
#
_entry.id   93d48d24be97c53efce1ee9e92f4564c
#
_cell.length_a   1.000
_cell.length_b   1.000
_cell.length_c   1.000
_cell.angle_alpha   90.00
_cell.angle_beta   90.00
_cell.angle_gamma   90.00
#
_symmetry.space_group_name_H-M   'P 1'
#
loop_
_entity.id
_entity.type
_entity.pdbx_description
1 polymer ?
#
loop_
_entity_poly.entity_id
_entity_poly.type
_entity_poly.pdbx_seq_one_letter_code
_entity_poly.pdbx_strand_id
1 'polypeptide(L)'
;IKYTIPECKERDATYAAPLRVKVRLYNKEADEINEHEIFMGDLPLMTETGTFVINGAERVIVSQLVRSPGIYYGIAHDKIGKELYSCTVIPNRGAWLEYETDSNDVFYVRVDRTRKVPITVLIRALGIGTNQEIIDLFGEEPKIIASFGKDVSTNYQEGLLELYKKIRPGEPLSVESAESLIMAMFFDPRRYDLAKVGRYKFNKKLMLKNRINGHVLAEDVVDPSTGEVLAEAGQKVDRELADTIQNAAVPYVWIQTEERNVKVLSSMMVDLRHYVDVDPEE
;
A
#
# COMPACT_ATOMS: atom_id res chain seq x y z
N ILE A 1 20.63 36.52 9.11
CA ILE A 1 20.72 36.03 10.51
C ILE A 1 20.60 37.28 11.42
N LYS A 2 19.67 37.21 12.33
CA LYS A 2 19.36 38.37 13.21
C LYS A 2 20.31 38.45 14.41
N TYR A 3 20.62 37.30 14.98
CA TYR A 3 21.48 37.18 16.18
C TYR A 3 22.56 36.12 15.96
N THR A 4 23.69 36.31 16.61
CA THR A 4 24.76 35.32 16.73
C THR A 4 24.34 34.19 17.68
N ILE A 5 25.09 33.07 17.66
CA ILE A 5 24.84 31.92 18.56
C ILE A 5 24.82 32.31 20.03
N PRO A 6 25.88 33.05 20.55
CA PRO A 6 25.86 33.52 21.93
C PRO A 6 24.69 34.42 22.27
N GLU A 7 24.36 35.37 21.39
CA GLU A 7 23.21 36.26 21.57
C GLU A 7 21.86 35.51 21.63
N CYS A 8 21.69 34.45 20.81
CA CYS A 8 20.52 33.60 20.88
C CYS A 8 20.38 32.88 22.23
N LYS A 9 21.53 32.42 22.80
CA LYS A 9 21.53 31.79 24.12
C LYS A 9 21.15 32.76 25.25
N GLU A 10 21.64 33.98 25.19
CA GLU A 10 21.32 35.02 26.18
C GLU A 10 19.89 35.52 26.10
N ARG A 11 19.33 35.62 24.88
CA ARG A 11 18.01 36.22 24.61
C ARG A 11 16.90 35.21 24.53
N ASP A 12 17.15 33.94 24.80
CA ASP A 12 16.18 32.85 24.59
C ASP A 12 15.61 32.84 23.17
N ALA A 13 16.45 33.15 22.19
CA ALA A 13 16.09 33.22 20.78
C ALA A 13 16.54 31.96 20.01
N THR A 14 15.99 31.79 18.82
CA THR A 14 16.36 30.71 17.91
C THR A 14 17.37 31.20 16.88
N TYR A 15 18.49 30.46 16.74
CA TYR A 15 19.48 30.72 15.70
C TYR A 15 18.92 30.24 14.34
N ALA A 16 18.41 31.20 13.56
CA ALA A 16 17.68 30.92 12.33
C ALA A 16 18.01 31.95 11.24
N ALA A 17 17.76 31.57 10.01
CA ALA A 17 17.79 32.46 8.86
C ALA A 17 16.43 32.51 8.17
N PRO A 18 16.00 33.67 7.67
CA PRO A 18 14.74 33.77 6.92
C PRO A 18 14.87 33.10 5.55
N LEU A 19 13.91 32.28 5.22
CA LEU A 19 13.75 31.74 3.88
C LEU A 19 12.86 32.68 3.08
N ARG A 20 13.41 33.21 1.99
CA ARG A 20 12.71 34.05 1.04
C ARG A 20 12.76 33.44 -0.34
N VAL A 21 11.64 33.50 -1.06
CA VAL A 21 11.50 32.97 -2.40
C VAL A 21 11.15 34.07 -3.36
N LYS A 22 11.91 34.18 -4.44
CA LYS A 22 11.56 35.05 -5.57
C LYS A 22 10.52 34.36 -6.43
N VAL A 23 9.36 34.96 -6.56
CA VAL A 23 8.27 34.48 -7.43
C VAL A 23 8.07 35.43 -8.58
N ARG A 24 7.80 34.87 -9.75
CA ARG A 24 7.42 35.62 -10.95
C ARG A 24 5.95 35.33 -11.23
N LEU A 25 5.16 36.41 -11.18
CA LEU A 25 3.76 36.36 -11.59
C LEU A 25 3.67 36.82 -13.05
N TYR A 26 3.25 35.90 -13.90
CA TYR A 26 2.96 36.23 -15.30
C TYR A 26 1.47 36.48 -15.45
N ASN A 27 1.13 37.77 -15.73
CA ASN A 27 -0.24 38.14 -16.04
C ASN A 27 -0.47 37.96 -17.55
N LYS A 28 -1.25 36.95 -17.93
CA LYS A 28 -1.53 36.65 -19.34
C LYS A 28 -2.37 37.69 -20.06
N GLU A 29 -3.17 38.46 -19.33
CA GLU A 29 -4.02 39.51 -19.94
C GLU A 29 -3.25 40.79 -20.23
N ALA A 30 -2.30 41.14 -19.34
CA ALA A 30 -1.51 42.36 -19.47
C ALA A 30 -0.12 42.15 -20.10
N ASP A 31 0.25 40.86 -20.34
CA ASP A 31 1.59 40.45 -20.80
C ASP A 31 2.73 41.03 -19.94
N GLU A 32 2.49 41.12 -18.65
CA GLU A 32 3.43 41.65 -17.67
C GLU A 32 3.97 40.58 -16.77
N ILE A 33 5.27 40.68 -16.46
CA ILE A 33 5.94 39.83 -15.47
C ILE A 33 6.28 40.68 -14.25
N ASN A 34 5.69 40.33 -13.11
CA ASN A 34 5.99 40.96 -11.83
C ASN A 34 6.82 40.03 -10.97
N GLU A 35 7.95 40.49 -10.47
CA GLU A 35 8.79 39.74 -9.52
C GLU A 35 8.56 40.28 -8.11
N HIS A 36 8.34 39.36 -7.19
CA HIS A 36 8.21 39.63 -5.77
C HIS A 36 9.05 38.67 -4.95
N GLU A 37 9.58 39.16 -3.85
CA GLU A 37 10.27 38.33 -2.86
C GLU A 37 9.30 38.06 -1.69
N ILE A 38 8.96 36.78 -1.49
CA ILE A 38 7.99 36.35 -0.48
C ILE A 38 8.73 35.71 0.67
N PHE A 39 8.44 36.16 1.89
CA PHE A 39 8.92 35.52 3.13
C PHE A 39 8.14 34.25 3.40
N MET A 40 8.83 33.10 3.48
CA MET A 40 8.21 31.80 3.71
C MET A 40 8.27 31.36 5.16
N GLY A 41 9.23 31.85 5.93
CA GLY A 41 9.43 31.48 7.33
C GLY A 41 10.90 31.50 7.72
N ASP A 42 11.19 31.27 8.99
CA ASP A 42 12.52 31.15 9.50
C ASP A 42 12.93 29.68 9.59
N LEU A 43 14.11 29.35 9.09
CA LEU A 43 14.72 28.02 9.19
C LEU A 43 15.82 28.02 10.24
N PRO A 44 15.74 27.14 11.27
CA PRO A 44 16.85 26.94 12.19
C PRO A 44 18.13 26.53 11.47
N LEU A 45 19.23 27.11 11.85
CA LEU A 45 20.55 26.79 11.28
C LEU A 45 21.32 25.87 12.21
N MET A 46 22.01 24.90 11.61
CA MET A 46 22.94 24.05 12.31
C MET A 46 24.21 24.83 12.67
N THR A 47 24.69 24.65 13.90
CA THR A 47 25.95 25.17 14.35
C THR A 47 27.14 24.32 13.86
N GLU A 48 28.36 24.81 14.01
CA GLU A 48 29.57 24.06 13.63
C GLU A 48 29.73 22.73 14.36
N THR A 49 29.13 22.61 15.56
CA THR A 49 29.15 21.39 16.39
C THR A 49 28.00 20.42 16.10
N GLY A 50 27.19 20.70 15.10
CA GLY A 50 26.05 19.83 14.72
C GLY A 50 24.83 19.99 15.59
N THR A 51 24.70 21.12 16.30
CA THR A 51 23.57 21.42 17.18
C THR A 51 22.66 22.50 16.57
N PHE A 52 21.50 22.66 17.17
CA PHE A 52 20.57 23.77 16.89
C PHE A 52 20.29 24.54 18.16
N VAL A 53 20.22 25.86 18.06
CA VAL A 53 19.81 26.71 19.18
C VAL A 53 18.36 27.11 19.02
N ILE A 54 17.51 26.52 19.81
CA ILE A 54 16.07 26.74 19.80
C ILE A 54 15.63 27.37 21.14
N ASN A 55 15.05 28.55 21.09
CA ASN A 55 14.66 29.31 22.27
C ASN A 55 15.76 29.40 23.33
N GLY A 56 16.99 29.62 22.89
CA GLY A 56 18.18 29.74 23.74
C GLY A 56 18.80 28.42 24.21
N ALA A 57 18.13 27.29 24.00
CA ALA A 57 18.65 25.98 24.37
C ALA A 57 19.31 25.29 23.17
N GLU A 58 20.54 24.80 23.40
CA GLU A 58 21.25 24.01 22.41
C GLU A 58 20.70 22.58 22.36
N ARG A 59 20.23 22.17 21.20
CA ARG A 59 19.56 20.88 20.98
C ARG A 59 20.20 20.09 19.86
N VAL A 60 20.06 18.79 19.93
CA VAL A 60 20.55 17.84 18.94
C VAL A 60 19.38 17.01 18.41
N ILE A 61 19.37 16.75 17.12
CA ILE A 61 18.44 15.81 16.51
C ILE A 61 18.96 14.40 16.75
N VAL A 62 18.16 13.59 17.42
CA VAL A 62 18.46 12.17 17.67
C VAL A 62 17.98 11.34 16.52
N SER A 63 18.84 10.48 15.98
CA SER A 63 18.45 9.50 14.97
C SER A 63 17.42 8.53 15.52
N GLN A 64 16.36 8.29 14.78
CA GLN A 64 15.27 7.39 15.16
C GLN A 64 15.20 6.23 14.17
N LEU A 65 15.17 5.01 14.72
CA LEU A 65 14.94 3.81 13.91
C LEU A 65 13.45 3.72 13.54
N VAL A 66 13.21 3.58 12.26
CA VAL A 66 11.86 3.35 11.73
C VAL A 66 11.76 1.96 11.13
N ARG A 67 10.54 1.42 11.06
CA ARG A 67 10.32 0.17 10.34
C ARG A 67 10.61 0.36 8.85
N SER A 68 11.35 -0.58 8.30
CA SER A 68 11.60 -0.61 6.86
C SER A 68 10.30 -0.82 6.08
N PRO A 69 10.15 -0.21 4.90
CA PRO A 69 9.06 -0.58 4.00
C PRO A 69 9.05 -2.08 3.73
N GLY A 70 7.87 -2.67 3.69
CA GLY A 70 7.72 -4.10 3.47
C GLY A 70 6.37 -4.61 3.94
N ILE A 71 6.21 -5.92 3.91
CA ILE A 71 5.03 -6.63 4.39
C ILE A 71 5.41 -7.47 5.62
N TYR A 72 4.61 -7.36 6.68
CA TYR A 72 4.85 -8.00 7.98
C TYR A 72 3.65 -8.86 8.34
N TYR A 73 3.90 -10.14 8.58
CA TYR A 73 2.87 -11.10 8.96
C TYR A 73 2.95 -11.40 10.46
N GLY A 74 1.81 -11.65 11.06
CA GLY A 74 1.71 -12.02 12.46
C GLY A 74 0.60 -13.05 12.68
N ILE A 75 0.77 -13.85 13.74
CA ILE A 75 -0.23 -14.80 14.25
C ILE A 75 -0.46 -14.47 15.71
N ALA A 76 -1.71 -14.34 16.10
CA ALA A 76 -2.15 -14.20 17.48
C ALA A 76 -3.16 -15.31 17.79
N HIS A 77 -3.40 -15.56 19.05
CA HIS A 77 -4.40 -16.52 19.49
C HIS A 77 -5.48 -15.80 20.28
N ASP A 78 -6.73 -16.16 20.05
CA ASP A 78 -7.84 -15.66 20.84
C ASP A 78 -7.93 -16.39 22.20
N LYS A 79 -8.95 -16.06 23.00
CA LYS A 79 -9.14 -16.63 24.34
C LYS A 79 -9.39 -18.14 24.34
N ILE A 80 -9.87 -18.69 23.22
CA ILE A 80 -10.15 -20.12 23.04
C ILE A 80 -9.03 -20.86 22.29
N GLY A 81 -7.93 -20.17 21.97
CA GLY A 81 -6.79 -20.75 21.28
C GLY A 81 -6.88 -20.76 19.76
N LYS A 82 -7.90 -20.14 19.15
CA LYS A 82 -8.01 -20.03 17.70
C LYS A 82 -6.94 -19.09 17.16
N GLU A 83 -6.27 -19.49 16.09
CA GLU A 83 -5.29 -18.66 15.41
C GLU A 83 -5.96 -17.50 14.67
N LEU A 84 -5.48 -16.28 14.93
CA LEU A 84 -5.88 -15.07 14.27
C LEU A 84 -4.69 -14.54 13.47
N TYR A 85 -4.90 -14.29 12.19
CA TYR A 85 -3.86 -13.85 11.27
C TYR A 85 -3.90 -12.34 11.08
N SER A 86 -2.73 -11.74 10.98
CA SER A 86 -2.57 -10.33 10.68
C SER A 86 -1.48 -10.09 9.65
N CYS A 87 -1.60 -8.99 8.95
CA CYS A 87 -0.61 -8.56 7.98
C CYS A 87 -0.60 -7.04 7.93
N THR A 88 0.59 -6.45 7.94
CA THR A 88 0.75 -5.01 7.81
C THR A 88 1.60 -4.70 6.59
N VAL A 89 1.06 -3.89 5.70
CA VAL A 89 1.76 -3.36 4.53
C VAL A 89 2.25 -1.96 4.86
N ILE A 90 3.56 -1.78 4.90
CA ILE A 90 4.21 -0.51 5.23
C ILE A 90 4.91 0.01 3.98
N PRO A 91 4.45 1.13 3.39
CA PRO A 91 5.15 1.81 2.32
C PRO A 91 6.32 2.65 2.87
N ASN A 92 7.20 3.11 1.99
CA ASN A 92 8.19 4.12 2.34
C ASN A 92 7.52 5.49 2.58
N ARG A 93 6.52 5.80 1.77
CA ARG A 93 5.67 6.98 1.88
C ARG A 93 4.24 6.60 1.57
N GLY A 94 3.31 7.01 2.42
CA GLY A 94 1.88 6.80 2.21
C GLY A 94 1.17 6.08 3.35
N ALA A 95 -0.07 5.72 3.12
CA ALA A 95 -0.94 5.08 4.09
C ALA A 95 -0.54 3.62 4.32
N TRP A 96 -0.60 3.19 5.57
CA TRP A 96 -0.44 1.79 5.94
C TRP A 96 -1.74 1.03 5.68
N LEU A 97 -1.59 -0.23 5.28
CA LEU A 97 -2.70 -1.19 5.24
C LEU A 97 -2.47 -2.25 6.30
N GLU A 98 -3.42 -2.36 7.23
CA GLU A 98 -3.38 -3.35 8.29
C GLU A 98 -4.53 -4.34 8.08
N TYR A 99 -4.18 -5.59 7.86
CA TYR A 99 -5.12 -6.68 7.65
C TYR A 99 -5.21 -7.53 8.90
N GLU A 100 -6.41 -7.95 9.27
CA GLU A 100 -6.63 -8.85 10.40
C GLU A 100 -7.82 -9.78 10.16
N THR A 101 -7.77 -10.97 10.74
CA THR A 101 -8.92 -11.87 10.81
C THR A 101 -9.47 -11.87 12.24
N ASP A 102 -10.77 -12.04 12.39
CA ASP A 102 -11.40 -12.15 13.69
C ASP A 102 -11.77 -13.62 14.02
N SER A 103 -12.35 -13.84 15.19
CA SER A 103 -12.77 -15.17 15.65
C SER A 103 -13.91 -15.77 14.81
N ASN A 104 -14.62 -14.97 14.05
CA ASN A 104 -15.68 -15.39 13.13
C ASN A 104 -15.19 -15.64 11.70
N ASP A 105 -13.89 -15.70 11.48
CA ASP A 105 -13.23 -15.83 10.17
C ASP A 105 -13.45 -14.65 9.21
N VAL A 106 -13.95 -13.54 9.69
CA VAL A 106 -14.10 -12.33 8.89
C VAL A 106 -12.75 -11.66 8.73
N PHE A 107 -12.42 -11.35 7.49
CA PHE A 107 -11.19 -10.70 7.12
C PHE A 107 -11.41 -9.19 6.99
N TYR A 108 -10.74 -8.41 7.82
CA TYR A 108 -10.84 -6.97 7.89
C TYR A 108 -9.59 -6.27 7.39
N VAL A 109 -9.76 -5.05 6.90
CA VAL A 109 -8.66 -4.15 6.58
C VAL A 109 -8.88 -2.80 7.26
N ARG A 110 -7.78 -2.22 7.70
CA ARG A 110 -7.72 -0.85 8.23
C ARG A 110 -6.80 -0.03 7.35
N VAL A 111 -7.32 1.08 6.84
CA VAL A 111 -6.57 2.02 6.00
C VAL A 111 -6.15 3.20 6.86
N ASP A 112 -4.84 3.39 7.04
CA ASP A 112 -4.24 4.57 7.69
C ASP A 112 -4.88 4.94 9.04
N ARG A 113 -4.90 4.00 10.00
CA ARG A 113 -5.43 4.19 11.37
C ARG A 113 -6.93 4.48 11.46
N THR A 114 -7.68 4.29 10.39
CA THR A 114 -9.13 4.42 10.41
C THR A 114 -9.80 3.20 11.03
N ARG A 115 -11.13 3.23 11.15
CA ARG A 115 -11.89 2.05 11.57
C ARG A 115 -11.82 0.96 10.51
N LYS A 116 -11.74 -0.28 10.95
CA LYS A 116 -11.68 -1.45 10.05
C LYS A 116 -12.97 -1.63 9.24
N VAL A 117 -12.80 -2.12 8.03
CA VAL A 117 -13.87 -2.55 7.12
C VAL A 117 -13.63 -3.98 6.67
N PRO A 118 -14.65 -4.73 6.25
CA PRO A 118 -14.44 -6.03 5.61
C PRO A 118 -13.50 -5.88 4.40
N ILE A 119 -12.64 -6.87 4.16
CA ILE A 119 -11.68 -6.84 3.05
C ILE A 119 -12.38 -6.68 1.69
N THR A 120 -13.59 -7.21 1.56
CA THR A 120 -14.39 -7.12 0.33
C THR A 120 -14.72 -5.68 -0.04
N VAL A 121 -14.89 -4.77 0.92
CA VAL A 121 -15.08 -3.34 0.66
C VAL A 121 -13.85 -2.75 -0.07
N LEU A 122 -12.66 -3.05 0.41
CA LEU A 122 -11.42 -2.60 -0.24
C LEU A 122 -11.26 -3.22 -1.63
N ILE A 123 -11.51 -4.52 -1.77
CA ILE A 123 -11.42 -5.23 -3.05
C ILE A 123 -12.36 -4.59 -4.09
N ARG A 124 -13.60 -4.28 -3.69
CA ARG A 124 -14.56 -3.60 -4.57
C ARG A 124 -14.11 -2.18 -4.94
N ALA A 125 -13.60 -1.44 -3.97
CA ALA A 125 -13.09 -0.09 -4.18
C ALA A 125 -11.87 -0.04 -5.11
N LEU A 126 -11.11 -1.13 -5.20
CA LEU A 126 -9.98 -1.27 -6.13
C LEU A 126 -10.36 -1.76 -7.54
N GLY A 127 -11.64 -1.99 -7.80
CA GLY A 127 -12.15 -2.27 -9.14
C GLY A 127 -12.80 -3.65 -9.34
N ILE A 128 -12.72 -4.55 -8.35
CA ILE A 128 -13.35 -5.88 -8.41
C ILE A 128 -14.69 -5.80 -7.68
N GLY A 129 -15.75 -5.46 -8.43
CA GLY A 129 -17.00 -4.94 -7.88
C GLY A 129 -17.98 -5.98 -7.35
N THR A 130 -18.19 -7.08 -8.04
CA THR A 130 -19.21 -8.07 -7.70
C THR A 130 -18.65 -9.21 -6.85
N ASN A 131 -19.54 -9.90 -6.12
CA ASN A 131 -19.16 -11.09 -5.36
C ASN A 131 -18.58 -12.17 -6.27
N GLN A 132 -19.16 -12.36 -7.45
CA GLN A 132 -18.70 -13.37 -8.41
C GLN A 132 -17.29 -13.06 -8.92
N GLU A 133 -16.99 -11.81 -9.25
CA GLU A 133 -15.65 -11.39 -9.67
C GLU A 133 -14.61 -11.62 -8.58
N ILE A 134 -14.95 -11.37 -7.31
CA ILE A 134 -14.07 -11.63 -6.17
C ILE A 134 -13.82 -13.14 -6.01
N ILE A 135 -14.86 -13.97 -6.12
CA ILE A 135 -14.75 -15.43 -6.05
C ILE A 135 -13.93 -15.97 -7.23
N ASP A 136 -14.14 -15.44 -8.42
CA ASP A 136 -13.41 -15.84 -9.63
C ASP A 136 -11.90 -15.53 -9.49
N LEU A 137 -11.56 -14.40 -8.87
CA LEU A 137 -10.17 -14.01 -8.65
C LEU A 137 -9.49 -14.85 -7.55
N PHE A 138 -10.09 -14.92 -6.36
CA PHE A 138 -9.46 -15.53 -5.18
C PHE A 138 -9.80 -17.02 -4.97
N GLY A 139 -10.81 -17.53 -5.67
CA GLY A 139 -11.43 -18.80 -5.38
C GLY A 139 -12.41 -18.69 -4.20
N GLU A 140 -13.02 -19.80 -3.84
CA GLU A 140 -13.94 -19.90 -2.70
C GLU A 140 -13.20 -19.92 -1.36
N GLU A 141 -12.54 -18.84 -1.05
CA GLU A 141 -11.77 -18.68 0.20
C GLU A 141 -12.73 -18.45 1.38
N PRO A 142 -12.74 -19.33 2.41
CA PRO A 142 -13.71 -19.24 3.50
C PRO A 142 -13.74 -17.90 4.23
N LYS A 143 -12.57 -17.26 4.42
CA LYS A 143 -12.48 -15.97 5.10
C LYS A 143 -13.01 -14.82 4.26
N ILE A 144 -12.88 -14.89 2.95
CA ILE A 144 -13.47 -13.92 2.03
C ILE A 144 -14.99 -14.11 1.97
N ILE A 145 -15.47 -15.35 1.89
CA ILE A 145 -16.91 -15.67 1.91
C ILE A 145 -17.56 -15.19 3.21
N ALA A 146 -16.92 -15.44 4.36
CA ALA A 146 -17.39 -14.92 5.65
C ALA A 146 -17.42 -13.38 5.68
N SER A 147 -16.53 -12.72 4.98
CA SER A 147 -16.47 -11.26 4.89
C SER A 147 -17.62 -10.66 4.10
N PHE A 148 -18.20 -11.37 3.12
CA PHE A 148 -19.41 -10.91 2.40
C PHE A 148 -20.60 -10.67 3.35
N GLY A 149 -20.73 -11.47 4.40
CA GLY A 149 -21.80 -11.31 5.38
C GLY A 149 -21.72 -10.05 6.24
N LYS A 150 -20.55 -9.42 6.30
CA LYS A 150 -20.30 -8.17 7.02
C LYS A 150 -20.20 -6.95 6.10
N ASP A 151 -20.12 -7.16 4.81
CA ASP A 151 -20.04 -6.13 3.79
C ASP A 151 -21.47 -5.72 3.35
N VAL A 152 -21.80 -4.44 3.51
CA VAL A 152 -23.07 -3.86 3.07
C VAL A 152 -23.04 -3.42 1.61
N SER A 153 -21.85 -3.33 1.01
CA SER A 153 -21.68 -2.96 -0.40
C SER A 153 -21.85 -4.18 -1.32
N THR A 154 -22.29 -3.93 -2.55
CA THR A 154 -22.54 -4.98 -3.55
C THR A 154 -21.88 -4.73 -4.90
N ASN A 155 -21.32 -3.54 -5.10
CA ASN A 155 -20.67 -3.13 -6.34
C ASN A 155 -19.50 -2.16 -6.08
N TYR A 156 -18.81 -1.77 -7.15
CA TYR A 156 -17.67 -0.87 -7.11
C TYR A 156 -18.00 0.49 -6.47
N GLN A 157 -19.10 1.11 -6.88
CA GLN A 157 -19.48 2.44 -6.37
C GLN A 157 -19.82 2.41 -4.89
N GLU A 158 -20.58 1.42 -4.46
CA GLU A 158 -20.91 1.23 -3.04
C GLU A 158 -19.67 0.92 -2.20
N GLY A 159 -18.74 0.12 -2.71
CA GLY A 159 -17.46 -0.17 -2.07
C GLY A 159 -16.62 1.09 -1.87
N LEU A 160 -16.54 1.94 -2.89
CA LEU A 160 -15.86 3.25 -2.80
C LEU A 160 -16.47 4.13 -1.72
N LEU A 161 -17.79 4.22 -1.67
CA LEU A 161 -18.50 5.06 -0.69
C LEU A 161 -18.33 4.54 0.74
N GLU A 162 -18.41 3.21 0.94
CA GLU A 162 -18.17 2.62 2.27
C GLU A 162 -16.75 2.85 2.77
N LEU A 163 -15.76 2.73 1.91
CA LEU A 163 -14.37 3.03 2.25
C LEU A 163 -14.17 4.52 2.54
N TYR A 164 -14.75 5.39 1.72
CA TYR A 164 -14.70 6.83 1.90
C TYR A 164 -15.28 7.29 3.24
N LYS A 165 -16.41 6.72 3.68
CA LYS A 165 -17.01 6.99 4.98
C LYS A 165 -16.07 6.72 6.16
N LYS A 166 -15.19 5.74 6.02
CA LYS A 166 -14.21 5.39 7.05
C LYS A 166 -12.99 6.29 7.03
N ILE A 167 -12.52 6.67 5.86
CA ILE A 167 -11.34 7.53 5.70
C ILE A 167 -11.67 8.99 6.02
N ARG A 168 -12.84 9.46 5.59
CA ARG A 168 -13.32 10.83 5.80
C ARG A 168 -14.73 10.87 6.38
N PRO A 169 -14.89 10.60 7.69
CA PRO A 169 -16.19 10.62 8.33
C PRO A 169 -16.82 12.01 8.26
N GLY A 170 -18.14 12.06 8.01
CA GLY A 170 -18.92 13.30 8.04
C GLY A 170 -18.84 14.17 6.78
N GLU A 171 -18.06 13.81 5.79
CA GLU A 171 -18.05 14.51 4.51
C GLU A 171 -19.19 14.04 3.59
N PRO A 172 -19.70 14.92 2.68
CA PRO A 172 -20.68 14.51 1.69
C PRO A 172 -20.18 13.38 0.80
N LEU A 173 -21.03 12.38 0.57
CA LEU A 173 -20.68 11.21 -0.22
C LEU A 173 -20.81 11.50 -1.72
N SER A 174 -19.73 11.24 -2.46
CA SER A 174 -19.68 11.33 -3.92
C SER A 174 -18.76 10.23 -4.43
N VAL A 175 -19.21 9.50 -5.45
CA VAL A 175 -18.40 8.45 -6.09
C VAL A 175 -17.12 9.05 -6.69
N GLU A 176 -17.22 10.20 -7.34
CA GLU A 176 -16.07 10.90 -7.93
C GLU A 176 -15.03 11.32 -6.88
N SER A 177 -15.47 11.87 -5.76
CA SER A 177 -14.57 12.24 -4.66
C SER A 177 -13.93 11.03 -4.00
N ALA A 178 -14.67 9.94 -3.83
CA ALA A 178 -14.15 8.69 -3.29
C ALA A 178 -13.10 8.06 -4.21
N GLU A 179 -13.39 7.98 -5.49
CA GLU A 179 -12.44 7.49 -6.50
C GLU A 179 -11.16 8.31 -6.54
N SER A 180 -11.28 9.64 -6.59
CA SER A 180 -10.15 10.56 -6.56
C SER A 180 -9.30 10.39 -5.30
N LEU A 181 -9.92 10.21 -4.14
CA LEU A 181 -9.21 9.99 -2.88
C LEU A 181 -8.42 8.69 -2.89
N ILE A 182 -9.03 7.59 -3.31
CA ILE A 182 -8.37 6.28 -3.37
C ILE A 182 -7.23 6.27 -4.38
N MET A 183 -7.45 6.83 -5.56
CA MET A 183 -6.41 6.96 -6.58
C MET A 183 -5.23 7.82 -6.11
N ALA A 184 -5.50 8.93 -5.43
CA ALA A 184 -4.45 9.77 -4.86
C ALA A 184 -3.71 9.08 -3.71
N MET A 185 -4.40 8.28 -2.90
CA MET A 185 -3.82 7.63 -1.73
C MET A 185 -2.87 6.49 -2.07
N PHE A 186 -3.17 5.67 -3.09
CA PHE A 186 -2.44 4.45 -3.41
C PHE A 186 -1.73 4.46 -4.77
N PHE A 187 -2.16 5.28 -5.72
CA PHE A 187 -1.68 5.25 -7.10
C PHE A 187 -1.00 6.54 -7.57
N ASP A 188 -0.95 7.58 -6.74
CA ASP A 188 -0.15 8.78 -7.02
C ASP A 188 1.29 8.57 -6.51
N PRO A 189 2.31 8.51 -7.40
CA PRO A 189 3.69 8.28 -7.01
C PRO A 189 4.27 9.37 -6.10
N ARG A 190 3.66 10.54 -6.05
CA ARG A 190 4.05 11.62 -5.13
C ARG A 190 3.57 11.40 -3.71
N ARG A 191 2.53 10.60 -3.52
CA ARG A 191 1.87 10.33 -2.23
C ARG A 191 2.11 8.92 -1.71
N TYR A 192 2.30 7.95 -2.59
CA TYR A 192 2.52 6.56 -2.23
C TYR A 192 3.75 6.02 -2.95
N ASP A 193 4.72 5.55 -2.19
CA ASP A 193 5.95 4.98 -2.73
C ASP A 193 6.46 3.84 -1.85
N LEU A 194 6.81 2.75 -2.47
CA LEU A 194 7.40 1.58 -1.79
C LEU A 194 8.92 1.67 -1.70
N ALA A 195 9.56 2.55 -2.47
CA ALA A 195 10.99 2.62 -2.69
C ALA A 195 11.58 1.28 -3.20
N LYS A 196 12.86 1.27 -3.54
CA LYS A 196 13.55 0.04 -4.02
C LYS A 196 13.59 -1.06 -2.96
N VAL A 197 13.84 -0.67 -1.71
CA VAL A 197 13.90 -1.61 -0.58
C VAL A 197 12.56 -2.28 -0.32
N GLY A 198 11.47 -1.49 -0.32
CA GLY A 198 10.12 -2.02 -0.15
C GLY A 198 9.73 -2.97 -1.28
N ARG A 199 9.96 -2.58 -2.53
CA ARG A 199 9.69 -3.44 -3.71
C ARG A 199 10.45 -4.76 -3.64
N TYR A 200 11.72 -4.72 -3.29
CA TYR A 200 12.52 -5.93 -3.12
C TYR A 200 11.93 -6.85 -2.03
N LYS A 201 11.57 -6.30 -0.87
CA LYS A 201 10.99 -7.08 0.23
C LYS A 201 9.62 -7.65 -0.11
N PHE A 202 8.76 -6.88 -0.78
CA PHE A 202 7.46 -7.37 -1.26
C PHE A 202 7.66 -8.51 -2.26
N ASN A 203 8.48 -8.31 -3.26
CA ASN A 203 8.74 -9.34 -4.26
C ASN A 203 9.29 -10.61 -3.63
N LYS A 204 10.25 -10.49 -2.74
CA LYS A 204 10.83 -11.65 -2.04
C LYS A 204 9.79 -12.49 -1.29
N LYS A 205 8.83 -11.85 -0.63
CA LYS A 205 7.77 -12.52 0.12
C LYS A 205 6.60 -12.99 -0.74
N LEU A 206 6.26 -12.24 -1.79
CA LEU A 206 5.06 -12.47 -2.61
C LEU A 206 5.34 -13.14 -3.96
N MET A 207 6.60 -13.39 -4.31
CA MET A 207 6.93 -14.13 -5.53
C MET A 207 6.23 -15.48 -5.55
N LEU A 208 5.58 -15.80 -6.68
CA LEU A 208 4.86 -17.04 -6.88
C LEU A 208 5.73 -18.27 -6.58
N LYS A 209 6.95 -18.29 -7.08
CA LYS A 209 7.90 -19.39 -6.86
C LYS A 209 8.15 -19.72 -5.40
N ASN A 210 8.23 -18.71 -4.54
CA ASN A 210 8.49 -18.90 -3.10
C ASN A 210 7.27 -19.46 -2.36
N ARG A 211 6.08 -19.20 -2.87
CA ARG A 211 4.82 -19.64 -2.26
C ARG A 211 4.39 -21.04 -2.70
N ILE A 212 4.76 -21.44 -3.90
CA ILE A 212 4.40 -22.78 -4.44
C ILE A 212 5.47 -23.83 -4.23
N ASN A 213 6.72 -23.44 -3.97
CA ASN A 213 7.82 -24.39 -3.74
C ASN A 213 7.51 -25.32 -2.55
N GLY A 214 7.69 -26.62 -2.75
CA GLY A 214 7.45 -27.64 -1.76
C GLY A 214 6.00 -28.10 -1.62
N HIS A 215 5.07 -27.48 -2.32
CA HIS A 215 3.66 -27.87 -2.35
C HIS A 215 3.34 -28.81 -3.51
N VAL A 216 2.24 -29.54 -3.39
CA VAL A 216 1.71 -30.43 -4.42
C VAL A 216 0.65 -29.66 -5.23
N LEU A 217 0.72 -29.76 -6.54
CA LEU A 217 -0.26 -29.13 -7.42
C LEU A 217 -1.63 -29.80 -7.32
N ALA A 218 -2.67 -29.00 -7.23
CA ALA A 218 -4.07 -29.47 -7.25
C ALA A 218 -4.61 -29.55 -8.68
N GLU A 219 -4.09 -28.72 -9.59
CA GLU A 219 -4.48 -28.65 -11.00
C GLU A 219 -3.25 -28.58 -11.91
N ASP A 220 -3.44 -28.88 -13.17
CA ASP A 220 -2.40 -28.73 -14.18
C ASP A 220 -2.03 -27.25 -14.33
N VAL A 221 -0.74 -26.98 -14.56
CA VAL A 221 -0.20 -25.66 -14.85
C VAL A 221 0.16 -25.57 -16.31
N VAL A 222 -0.45 -24.63 -17.02
CA VAL A 222 -0.32 -24.43 -18.44
C VAL A 222 0.38 -23.09 -18.72
N ASP A 223 1.32 -23.08 -19.65
CA ASP A 223 1.92 -21.84 -20.13
C ASP A 223 0.86 -20.99 -20.85
N PRO A 224 0.54 -19.78 -20.38
CA PRO A 224 -0.53 -18.98 -20.98
C PRO A 224 -0.21 -18.50 -22.40
N SER A 225 1.05 -18.48 -22.81
CA SER A 225 1.47 -18.02 -24.14
C SER A 225 1.52 -19.14 -25.18
N THR A 226 1.85 -20.36 -24.79
CA THR A 226 2.02 -21.51 -25.71
C THR A 226 0.95 -22.56 -25.59
N GLY A 227 0.23 -22.61 -24.45
CA GLY A 227 -0.72 -23.68 -24.13
C GLY A 227 -0.08 -25.01 -23.73
N GLU A 228 1.24 -25.04 -23.58
CA GLU A 228 1.98 -26.22 -23.14
C GLU A 228 1.79 -26.49 -21.64
N VAL A 229 1.59 -27.76 -21.28
CA VAL A 229 1.50 -28.16 -19.86
C VAL A 229 2.89 -28.16 -19.24
N LEU A 230 3.13 -27.26 -18.30
CA LEU A 230 4.40 -27.14 -17.58
C LEU A 230 4.51 -28.16 -16.45
N ALA A 231 3.41 -28.47 -15.80
CA ALA A 231 3.33 -29.45 -14.72
C ALA A 231 1.90 -30.01 -14.61
N GLU A 232 1.78 -31.24 -14.14
CA GLU A 232 0.52 -31.92 -13.98
C GLU A 232 0.01 -31.90 -12.52
N ALA A 233 -1.29 -32.03 -12.35
CA ALA A 233 -1.92 -32.17 -11.03
C ALA A 233 -1.30 -33.37 -10.28
N GLY A 234 -1.07 -33.20 -8.96
CA GLY A 234 -0.44 -34.21 -8.14
C GLY A 234 1.09 -34.19 -8.10
N GLN A 235 1.72 -33.40 -8.97
CA GLN A 235 3.17 -33.24 -8.99
C GLN A 235 3.62 -32.31 -7.86
N LYS A 236 4.70 -32.70 -7.17
CA LYS A 236 5.33 -31.82 -6.17
C LYS A 236 6.21 -30.79 -6.87
N VAL A 237 6.03 -29.53 -6.48
CA VAL A 237 6.80 -28.41 -7.02
C VAL A 237 8.14 -28.32 -6.30
N ASP A 238 9.21 -28.52 -7.01
CA ASP A 238 10.57 -28.25 -6.57
C ASP A 238 10.98 -26.81 -6.95
N ARG A 239 12.19 -26.43 -6.62
CA ARG A 239 12.71 -25.09 -6.86
C ARG A 239 12.82 -24.75 -8.35
N GLU A 240 13.26 -25.69 -9.17
CA GLU A 240 13.43 -25.51 -10.61
C GLU A 240 12.08 -25.37 -11.31
N LEU A 241 11.13 -26.24 -10.95
CA LEU A 241 9.77 -26.15 -11.48
C LEU A 241 9.08 -24.86 -11.06
N ALA A 242 9.25 -24.41 -9.82
CA ALA A 242 8.72 -23.14 -9.35
C ALA A 242 9.26 -21.94 -10.15
N ASP A 243 10.56 -21.92 -10.43
CA ASP A 243 11.17 -20.89 -11.29
C ASP A 243 10.62 -20.93 -12.72
N THR A 244 10.46 -22.12 -13.28
CA THR A 244 9.88 -22.30 -14.63
C THR A 244 8.45 -21.78 -14.70
N ILE A 245 7.62 -22.09 -13.72
CA ILE A 245 6.23 -21.62 -13.65
C ILE A 245 6.17 -20.10 -13.52
N GLN A 246 6.99 -19.52 -12.66
CA GLN A 246 7.02 -18.06 -12.50
C GLN A 246 7.48 -17.36 -13.79
N ASN A 247 8.54 -17.86 -14.43
CA ASN A 247 9.10 -17.26 -15.65
C ASN A 247 8.17 -17.38 -16.87
N ALA A 248 7.25 -18.35 -16.86
CA ALA A 248 6.21 -18.48 -17.88
C ALA A 248 5.06 -17.47 -17.70
N ALA A 249 5.11 -16.61 -16.68
CA ALA A 249 4.09 -15.62 -16.35
C ALA A 249 2.70 -16.23 -16.09
N VAL A 250 2.66 -17.38 -15.44
CA VAL A 250 1.41 -18.03 -15.03
C VAL A 250 0.70 -17.14 -14.00
N PRO A 251 -0.59 -16.79 -14.20
CA PRO A 251 -1.27 -15.84 -13.35
C PRO A 251 -1.67 -16.41 -11.99
N TYR A 252 -1.90 -17.69 -11.89
CA TYR A 252 -2.23 -18.38 -10.64
C TYR A 252 -1.89 -19.86 -10.69
N VAL A 253 -1.77 -20.48 -9.52
CA VAL A 253 -1.51 -21.90 -9.35
C VAL A 253 -2.38 -22.44 -8.22
N TRP A 254 -3.05 -23.56 -8.44
CA TRP A 254 -3.76 -24.28 -7.40
C TRP A 254 -2.84 -25.29 -6.71
N ILE A 255 -2.71 -25.19 -5.41
CA ILE A 255 -1.91 -26.11 -4.58
C ILE A 255 -2.80 -26.86 -3.59
N GLN A 256 -2.36 -28.04 -3.21
CA GLN A 256 -2.99 -28.83 -2.13
C GLN A 256 -2.39 -28.41 -0.79
N THR A 257 -3.25 -28.21 0.20
CA THR A 257 -2.88 -28.07 1.61
C THR A 257 -3.57 -29.16 2.43
N GLU A 258 -3.24 -29.26 3.71
CA GLU A 258 -3.84 -30.27 4.59
C GLU A 258 -5.37 -30.13 4.71
N GLU A 259 -5.88 -28.92 4.66
CA GLU A 259 -7.31 -28.64 4.84
C GLU A 259 -8.09 -28.54 3.52
N ARG A 260 -7.48 -27.98 2.47
CA ARG A 260 -8.16 -27.68 1.21
C ARG A 260 -7.19 -27.33 0.09
N ASN A 261 -7.70 -27.21 -1.12
CA ASN A 261 -6.95 -26.61 -2.23
C ASN A 261 -6.96 -25.09 -2.13
N VAL A 262 -5.83 -24.48 -2.36
CA VAL A 262 -5.64 -23.02 -2.28
C VAL A 262 -5.19 -22.47 -3.63
N LYS A 263 -5.84 -21.39 -4.06
CA LYS A 263 -5.43 -20.63 -5.24
C LYS A 263 -4.34 -19.63 -4.86
N VAL A 264 -3.16 -19.79 -5.40
CA VAL A 264 -2.03 -18.89 -5.20
C VAL A 264 -1.91 -17.95 -6.38
N LEU A 265 -2.12 -16.67 -6.14
CA LEU A 265 -2.05 -15.63 -7.18
C LEU A 265 -0.63 -15.17 -7.40
N SER A 266 -0.25 -14.93 -8.66
CA SER A 266 0.99 -14.26 -8.99
C SER A 266 0.92 -12.78 -8.65
N SER A 267 1.95 -12.25 -7.99
CA SER A 267 2.10 -10.81 -7.76
C SER A 267 2.85 -10.09 -8.90
N MET A 268 3.30 -10.84 -9.92
CA MET A 268 4.10 -10.31 -11.03
C MET A 268 3.25 -9.91 -12.25
N MET A 269 1.97 -10.29 -12.25
CA MET A 269 1.05 -10.02 -13.35
C MET A 269 -0.06 -9.09 -12.88
N VAL A 270 -0.30 -8.04 -13.66
CA VAL A 270 -1.42 -7.12 -13.49
C VAL A 270 -2.10 -6.91 -14.85
N ASP A 271 -3.41 -6.66 -14.82
CA ASP A 271 -4.12 -6.21 -16.02
C ASP A 271 -3.87 -4.70 -16.18
N LEU A 272 -3.13 -4.33 -17.21
CA LEU A 272 -2.76 -2.94 -17.47
C LEU A 272 -3.97 -2.03 -17.71
N ARG A 273 -5.09 -2.58 -18.20
CA ARG A 273 -6.32 -1.81 -18.47
C ARG A 273 -6.90 -1.16 -17.21
N HIS A 274 -6.59 -1.69 -16.03
CA HIS A 274 -7.01 -1.08 -14.76
C HIS A 274 -6.16 0.12 -14.33
N TYR A 275 -5.01 0.35 -14.94
CA TYR A 275 -4.03 1.35 -14.48
C TYR A 275 -3.66 2.39 -15.51
N VAL A 276 -3.84 2.08 -16.78
CA VAL A 276 -3.50 2.96 -17.91
C VAL A 276 -4.64 2.95 -18.93
N ASP A 277 -4.87 4.10 -19.53
CA ASP A 277 -5.88 4.29 -20.57
C ASP A 277 -5.29 3.99 -21.96
N VAL A 278 -4.76 2.78 -22.09
CA VAL A 278 -4.15 2.25 -23.32
C VAL A 278 -4.59 0.79 -23.47
N ASP A 279 -4.96 0.40 -24.67
CA ASP A 279 -5.22 -1.00 -24.96
C ASP A 279 -3.88 -1.77 -25.07
N PRO A 280 -3.61 -2.74 -24.17
CA PRO A 280 -2.36 -3.49 -24.19
C PRO A 280 -2.23 -4.44 -25.38
N GLU A 281 -3.29 -4.64 -26.18
CA GLU A 281 -3.27 -5.45 -27.41
C GLU A 281 -2.89 -4.65 -28.67
N GLU A 282 -2.89 -3.30 -28.59
CA GLU A 282 -2.38 -2.41 -29.63
C GLU A 282 -0.88 -2.12 -29.46
#